data_0fcf8bffc5799b6a95ce8501365f7651
#
_entry.id   0fcf8bffc5799b6a95ce8501365f7651
#
_cell.length_a   1.000
_cell.length_b   1.000
_cell.length_c   1.000
_cell.angle_alpha   90.00
_cell.angle_beta   90.00
_cell.angle_gamma   90.00
#
_symmetry.space_group_name_H-M   'P 1'
#
loop_
_entity.id
_entity.type
_entity.pdbx_description
1 polymer ?
#
loop_
_entity_poly.entity_id
_entity_poly.type
_entity_poly.pdbx_seq_one_letter_code
_entity_poly.pdbx_strand_id
1 'polypeptide(L)'
;FFKNYCAFIALALLCPFLFFSQAPPMGTAYNFAIFTSAGDFHNLGTSTITGDIGTNVGVLDGFPPGIVVGTIHTIDPVTVQAAADLGIAYADLASRICSNVIGVTLGNDQILTPGVYCTGAASTLNGNLTLDGADDESSIFIFQVNGAFATTVNSTITLINGAKACNIYWQINGAFALLDNSIFKGNALINGAISLHTNSNLEGRALSTAGAVSTESVTVCAHTKPPIVTCPTSL
;
A
#
# COMPACT_ATOMS: atom_id res chain seq x y z
N PHE A 1 -35.15 41.56 -44.60
CA PHE A 1 -33.87 40.88 -44.34
C PHE A 1 -33.73 40.59 -42.83
N PHE A 2 -34.16 39.42 -42.38
CA PHE A 2 -33.89 38.94 -41.04
C PHE A 2 -32.77 37.92 -41.09
N LYS A 3 -31.62 38.23 -40.45
CA LYS A 3 -30.50 37.31 -40.21
C LYS A 3 -30.76 36.55 -38.93
N ASN A 4 -31.05 35.25 -39.05
CA ASN A 4 -31.13 34.34 -37.92
C ASN A 4 -29.69 34.02 -37.45
N TYR A 5 -29.32 34.45 -36.24
CA TYR A 5 -28.15 33.96 -35.52
C TYR A 5 -28.56 32.75 -34.69
N CYS A 6 -28.21 31.56 -35.16
CA CYS A 6 -28.21 30.33 -34.34
C CYS A 6 -27.02 30.41 -33.36
N ALA A 7 -27.33 30.71 -32.10
CA ALA A 7 -26.35 30.59 -31.02
C ALA A 7 -26.23 29.13 -30.63
N PHE A 8 -25.12 28.47 -31.00
CA PHE A 8 -24.74 27.19 -30.47
C PHE A 8 -24.29 27.36 -29.02
N ILE A 9 -25.15 27.00 -28.08
CA ILE A 9 -24.76 26.83 -26.65
C ILE A 9 -24.04 25.49 -26.56
N ALA A 10 -22.71 25.52 -26.50
CA ALA A 10 -21.91 24.37 -26.15
C ALA A 10 -22.12 24.09 -24.65
N LEU A 11 -22.99 23.14 -24.35
CA LEU A 11 -23.16 22.59 -23.01
C LEU A 11 -21.92 21.73 -22.69
N ALA A 12 -20.92 22.33 -22.07
CA ALA A 12 -19.80 21.59 -21.51
C ALA A 12 -20.34 20.69 -20.39
N LEU A 13 -20.51 19.40 -20.68
CA LEU A 13 -20.75 18.37 -19.66
C LEU A 13 -19.52 18.37 -18.73
N LEU A 14 -19.62 19.07 -17.59
CA LEU A 14 -18.73 18.88 -16.47
C LEU A 14 -19.03 17.49 -15.90
N CYS A 15 -18.33 16.46 -16.41
CA CYS A 15 -18.33 15.17 -15.78
C CYS A 15 -17.60 15.35 -14.43
N PRO A 16 -18.24 15.17 -13.27
CA PRO A 16 -17.51 15.18 -12.01
C PRO A 16 -16.59 13.98 -12.06
N PHE A 17 -15.29 14.21 -12.23
CA PHE A 17 -14.30 13.18 -12.02
C PHE A 17 -14.41 12.73 -10.56
N LEU A 18 -14.97 11.56 -10.34
CA LEU A 18 -14.98 10.90 -9.05
C LEU A 18 -13.53 10.44 -8.79
N PHE A 19 -12.73 11.30 -8.16
CA PHE A 19 -11.34 11.04 -7.79
C PHE A 19 -11.16 9.96 -6.70
N PHE A 20 -12.22 9.24 -6.35
CA PHE A 20 -12.20 8.28 -5.24
C PHE A 20 -11.62 6.90 -5.57
N SER A 21 -11.30 6.64 -6.84
CA SER A 21 -11.03 5.27 -7.30
C SER A 21 -9.73 5.12 -8.10
N GLN A 22 -8.67 5.86 -7.78
CA GLN A 22 -7.41 5.70 -8.49
C GLN A 22 -6.30 5.24 -7.55
N ALA A 23 -5.54 4.21 -8.00
CA ALA A 23 -4.33 3.77 -7.32
C ALA A 23 -3.28 4.90 -7.26
N PRO A 24 -2.48 5.02 -6.19
CA PRO A 24 -1.42 6.00 -6.10
C PRO A 24 -0.32 5.72 -7.14
N PRO A 25 0.41 6.75 -7.60
CA PRO A 25 1.47 6.61 -8.60
C PRO A 25 2.74 6.00 -7.97
N MET A 26 2.79 4.70 -7.81
CA MET A 26 3.90 3.99 -7.14
C MET A 26 5.21 3.97 -7.93
N GLY A 27 5.19 4.23 -9.24
CA GLY A 27 6.40 4.23 -10.08
C GLY A 27 7.29 3.01 -9.88
N THR A 28 8.60 3.24 -9.71
CA THR A 28 9.62 2.21 -9.47
C THR A 28 9.43 1.52 -8.11
N ALA A 29 8.87 2.21 -7.10
CA ALA A 29 8.61 1.62 -5.79
C ALA A 29 7.64 0.42 -5.86
N TYR A 30 6.85 0.32 -6.93
CA TYR A 30 5.94 -0.83 -7.13
C TYR A 30 6.66 -2.17 -7.31
N ASN A 31 7.93 -2.18 -7.73
CA ASN A 31 8.69 -3.42 -7.94
C ASN A 31 9.13 -4.06 -6.61
N PHE A 32 9.21 -3.26 -5.55
CA PHE A 32 9.70 -3.72 -4.27
C PHE A 32 8.59 -4.38 -3.43
N ALA A 33 8.92 -5.53 -2.85
CA ALA A 33 8.12 -6.16 -1.80
C ALA A 33 8.37 -5.49 -0.44
N ILE A 34 9.66 -5.23 -0.14
CA ILE A 34 10.08 -4.51 1.06
C ILE A 34 11.16 -3.50 0.66
N PHE A 35 11.02 -2.25 1.11
CA PHE A 35 11.95 -1.18 0.80
C PHE A 35 12.01 -0.15 1.91
N THR A 36 13.19 0.45 2.08
CA THR A 36 13.34 1.66 2.88
C THR A 36 14.12 2.73 2.13
N SER A 37 13.60 3.97 2.17
CA SER A 37 14.29 5.14 1.61
C SER A 37 15.44 5.61 2.51
N ALA A 38 15.35 5.37 3.83
CA ALA A 38 16.35 5.83 4.78
C ALA A 38 16.36 4.93 6.03
N GLY A 39 17.33 4.04 6.11
CA GLY A 39 17.53 3.11 7.22
C GLY A 39 18.12 1.78 6.78
N ASP A 40 18.54 1.00 7.75
CA ASP A 40 19.05 -0.34 7.53
C ASP A 40 17.90 -1.32 7.28
N PHE A 41 18.21 -2.42 6.60
CA PHE A 41 17.31 -3.53 6.43
C PHE A 41 17.98 -4.81 6.94
N HIS A 42 17.51 -5.34 8.06
CA HIS A 42 18.02 -6.55 8.68
C HIS A 42 16.99 -7.68 8.61
N ASN A 43 17.40 -8.84 8.15
CA ASN A 43 16.60 -10.05 8.21
C ASN A 43 17.17 -11.02 9.26
N LEU A 44 16.31 -11.45 10.16
CA LEU A 44 16.60 -12.48 11.16
C LEU A 44 15.80 -13.75 10.82
N GLY A 45 16.51 -14.85 10.58
CA GLY A 45 15.88 -16.14 10.31
C GLY A 45 15.55 -16.40 8.83
N THR A 46 14.66 -17.36 8.59
CA THR A 46 14.39 -17.94 7.26
C THR A 46 13.20 -17.26 6.57
N SER A 47 13.27 -15.96 6.37
CA SER A 47 12.23 -15.24 5.61
C SER A 47 12.24 -15.64 4.13
N THR A 48 11.04 -15.68 3.52
CA THR A 48 10.87 -15.87 2.07
C THR A 48 10.14 -14.68 1.48
N ILE A 49 10.80 -13.94 0.59
CA ILE A 49 10.27 -12.70 0.02
C ILE A 49 10.21 -12.84 -1.50
N THR A 50 9.01 -12.71 -2.07
CA THR A 50 8.79 -12.67 -3.53
C THR A 50 8.55 -11.23 -3.97
N GLY A 51 9.45 -10.71 -4.79
CA GLY A 51 9.57 -9.33 -5.23
C GLY A 51 10.94 -8.76 -4.87
N ASP A 52 11.26 -7.58 -5.39
CA ASP A 52 12.53 -6.93 -5.08
C ASP A 52 12.57 -6.45 -3.63
N ILE A 53 13.76 -6.40 -3.06
CA ILE A 53 14.01 -5.78 -1.76
C ILE A 53 15.11 -4.76 -1.85
N GLY A 54 15.11 -3.77 -0.96
CA GLY A 54 16.19 -2.80 -1.00
C GLY A 54 16.22 -1.76 0.10
N THR A 55 17.36 -1.10 0.18
CA THR A 55 17.56 0.14 0.94
C THR A 55 18.27 1.18 0.08
N ASN A 56 17.77 2.44 0.15
CA ASN A 56 18.41 3.55 -0.54
C ASN A 56 19.58 4.15 0.29
N VAL A 57 19.51 4.02 1.62
CA VAL A 57 20.56 4.45 2.55
C VAL A 57 20.60 3.48 3.71
N GLY A 58 21.75 2.84 3.96
CA GLY A 58 21.93 1.91 5.05
C GLY A 58 22.44 0.54 4.61
N VAL A 59 22.57 -0.36 5.55
CA VAL A 59 23.02 -1.74 5.35
C VAL A 59 21.83 -2.63 5.05
N LEU A 60 22.00 -3.60 4.15
CA LEU A 60 21.05 -4.67 3.92
C LEU A 60 21.77 -6.00 4.15
N ASP A 61 21.30 -6.78 5.12
CA ASP A 61 21.88 -8.07 5.47
C ASP A 61 20.84 -9.12 5.90
N GLY A 62 21.34 -10.35 6.20
CA GLY A 62 20.48 -11.48 6.57
C GLY A 62 19.95 -12.28 5.38
N PHE A 63 20.48 -12.08 4.19
CA PHE A 63 20.18 -12.87 2.99
C PHE A 63 21.45 -13.46 2.38
N PRO A 64 21.82 -14.75 2.74
CA PRO A 64 21.11 -15.73 3.57
C PRO A 64 21.14 -15.42 5.07
N PRO A 65 20.28 -16.10 5.92
CA PRO A 65 19.44 -17.26 5.61
C PRO A 65 18.10 -16.93 4.94
N GLY A 66 17.70 -15.65 4.88
CA GLY A 66 16.53 -15.25 4.11
C GLY A 66 16.68 -15.55 2.61
N ILE A 67 15.56 -15.79 1.95
CA ILE A 67 15.46 -16.09 0.51
C ILE A 67 14.68 -14.97 -0.17
N VAL A 68 15.26 -14.44 -1.25
CA VAL A 68 14.62 -13.43 -2.11
C VAL A 68 14.36 -14.02 -3.49
N VAL A 69 13.10 -14.05 -3.92
CA VAL A 69 12.71 -14.37 -5.30
C VAL A 69 12.48 -13.04 -6.01
N GLY A 70 13.55 -12.38 -6.38
CA GLY A 70 13.61 -11.04 -6.94
C GLY A 70 15.05 -10.53 -6.92
N THR A 71 15.22 -9.23 -7.02
CA THR A 71 16.52 -8.56 -6.99
C THR A 71 16.72 -7.85 -5.66
N ILE A 72 17.97 -7.92 -5.14
CA ILE A 72 18.37 -7.14 -3.97
C ILE A 72 19.06 -5.86 -4.46
N HIS A 73 18.53 -4.71 -4.07
CA HIS A 73 19.03 -3.40 -4.43
C HIS A 73 19.61 -2.67 -3.21
N THR A 74 20.83 -2.19 -3.31
CA THR A 74 21.48 -1.47 -2.21
C THR A 74 22.21 -0.24 -2.77
N ILE A 75 21.71 0.93 -2.40
CA ILE A 75 22.31 2.24 -2.73
C ILE A 75 22.68 2.34 -4.21
N ASP A 76 21.72 2.05 -5.08
CA ASP A 76 21.86 2.07 -6.53
C ASP A 76 20.85 3.06 -7.18
N PRO A 77 20.94 3.33 -8.49
CA PRO A 77 20.00 4.23 -9.16
C PRO A 77 18.54 3.79 -9.07
N VAL A 78 18.24 2.49 -8.92
CA VAL A 78 16.88 1.96 -8.79
C VAL A 78 16.32 2.34 -7.42
N THR A 79 17.12 2.23 -6.35
CA THR A 79 16.69 2.64 -4.99
C THR A 79 16.48 4.13 -4.87
N VAL A 80 17.32 4.95 -5.54
CA VAL A 80 17.15 6.41 -5.59
C VAL A 80 15.80 6.78 -6.23
N GLN A 81 15.47 6.16 -7.38
CA GLN A 81 14.20 6.41 -8.05
C GLN A 81 13.02 5.87 -7.23
N ALA A 82 13.15 4.69 -6.64
CA ALA A 82 12.10 4.10 -5.80
C ALA A 82 11.80 4.98 -4.57
N ALA A 83 12.83 5.57 -3.95
CA ALA A 83 12.65 6.50 -2.82
C ALA A 83 11.86 7.76 -3.24
N ALA A 84 12.17 8.33 -4.41
CA ALA A 84 11.46 9.49 -4.95
C ALA A 84 9.99 9.14 -5.26
N ASP A 85 9.75 8.04 -5.96
CA ASP A 85 8.41 7.60 -6.34
C ASP A 85 7.56 7.23 -5.11
N LEU A 86 8.17 6.59 -4.11
CA LEU A 86 7.52 6.28 -2.84
C LEU A 86 7.07 7.56 -2.11
N GLY A 87 7.91 8.59 -2.08
CA GLY A 87 7.56 9.88 -1.50
C GLY A 87 6.35 10.52 -2.18
N ILE A 88 6.29 10.45 -3.52
CA ILE A 88 5.15 10.95 -4.31
C ILE A 88 3.88 10.15 -4.00
N ALA A 89 3.96 8.82 -4.00
CA ALA A 89 2.82 7.94 -3.72
C ALA A 89 2.30 8.12 -2.28
N TYR A 90 3.20 8.26 -1.31
CA TYR A 90 2.85 8.52 0.09
C TYR A 90 2.10 9.86 0.24
N ALA A 91 2.61 10.92 -0.39
CA ALA A 91 1.99 12.25 -0.36
C ALA A 91 0.62 12.25 -1.06
N ASP A 92 0.48 11.52 -2.18
CA ASP A 92 -0.81 11.35 -2.85
C ASP A 92 -1.84 10.71 -1.91
N LEU A 93 -1.51 9.58 -1.27
CA LEU A 93 -2.41 8.92 -0.32
C LEU A 93 -2.77 9.83 0.86
N ALA A 94 -1.79 10.57 1.41
CA ALA A 94 -2.02 11.48 2.53
C ALA A 94 -2.93 12.65 2.17
N SER A 95 -2.96 13.06 0.89
CA SER A 95 -3.79 14.16 0.39
C SER A 95 -5.24 13.78 0.09
N ARG A 96 -5.56 12.47 0.08
CA ARG A 96 -6.92 11.99 -0.22
C ARG A 96 -7.91 12.46 0.84
N ILE A 97 -9.08 12.90 0.39
CA ILE A 97 -10.12 13.36 1.30
C ILE A 97 -10.67 12.17 2.09
N CYS A 98 -10.61 12.26 3.41
CA CYS A 98 -11.21 11.28 4.31
C CYS A 98 -12.73 11.22 4.13
N SER A 99 -13.25 10.10 3.68
CA SER A 99 -14.70 9.91 3.56
C SER A 99 -15.30 9.19 4.78
N ASN A 100 -14.50 8.40 5.50
CA ASN A 100 -14.94 7.58 6.61
C ASN A 100 -13.98 7.69 7.80
N VAL A 101 -14.36 8.42 8.84
CA VAL A 101 -13.60 8.44 10.10
C VAL A 101 -13.95 7.19 10.89
N ILE A 102 -12.95 6.38 11.23
CA ILE A 102 -13.13 5.13 11.98
C ILE A 102 -12.31 5.15 13.29
N GLY A 103 -12.66 4.24 14.19
CA GLY A 103 -11.94 4.08 15.45
C GLY A 103 -10.50 3.59 15.24
N VAL A 104 -9.66 3.79 16.27
CA VAL A 104 -8.24 3.39 16.25
C VAL A 104 -8.02 1.87 16.36
N THR A 105 -9.04 1.11 16.68
CA THR A 105 -9.01 -0.37 16.68
C THR A 105 -9.84 -0.88 15.51
N LEU A 106 -9.16 -1.39 14.50
CA LEU A 106 -9.74 -2.05 13.34
C LEU A 106 -9.86 -3.56 13.62
N GLY A 107 -10.70 -4.25 12.86
CA GLY A 107 -10.89 -5.68 13.00
C GLY A 107 -12.09 -6.02 13.88
N ASN A 108 -11.98 -7.00 14.77
CA ASN A 108 -13.11 -7.49 15.58
C ASN A 108 -14.31 -7.87 14.71
N ASP A 109 -14.06 -8.58 13.59
CA ASP A 109 -15.02 -8.99 12.56
C ASP A 109 -15.72 -7.81 11.83
N GLN A 110 -15.11 -6.62 11.85
CA GLN A 110 -15.57 -5.48 11.07
C GLN A 110 -15.54 -5.79 9.57
N ILE A 111 -16.56 -5.36 8.84
CA ILE A 111 -16.63 -5.43 7.38
C ILE A 111 -16.62 -4.01 6.82
N LEU A 112 -15.69 -3.73 5.89
CA LEU A 112 -15.56 -2.44 5.23
C LEU A 112 -15.72 -2.60 3.71
N THR A 113 -16.36 -1.63 3.09
CA THR A 113 -16.54 -1.51 1.63
C THR A 113 -15.52 -0.52 1.04
N PRO A 114 -15.36 -0.41 -0.30
CA PRO A 114 -14.40 0.52 -0.89
C PRO A 114 -14.55 1.96 -0.40
N GLY A 115 -13.43 2.64 -0.16
CA GLY A 115 -13.43 4.02 0.34
C GLY A 115 -12.12 4.47 0.96
N VAL A 116 -12.11 5.73 1.45
CA VAL A 116 -11.00 6.32 2.20
C VAL A 116 -11.36 6.36 3.68
N TYR A 117 -10.61 5.62 4.48
CA TYR A 117 -10.79 5.45 5.92
C TYR A 117 -9.68 6.15 6.67
N CYS A 118 -10.02 6.87 7.74
CA CYS A 118 -9.04 7.64 8.51
C CYS A 118 -9.16 7.32 9.99
N THR A 119 -7.99 7.15 10.61
CA THR A 119 -7.87 7.09 12.06
C THR A 119 -7.12 8.33 12.57
N GLY A 120 -7.60 8.95 13.63
CA GLY A 120 -7.03 10.20 14.16
C GLY A 120 -5.74 10.03 14.95
N ALA A 121 -5.28 8.80 15.20
CA ALA A 121 -4.12 8.49 16.03
C ALA A 121 -3.52 7.12 15.66
N ALA A 122 -2.49 6.70 16.39
CA ALA A 122 -1.94 5.34 16.31
C ALA A 122 -3.02 4.29 16.48
N SER A 123 -2.95 3.24 15.65
CA SER A 123 -4.05 2.30 15.49
C SER A 123 -3.58 0.85 15.54
N THR A 124 -4.51 -0.04 15.81
CA THR A 124 -4.27 -1.48 15.86
C THR A 124 -5.28 -2.26 15.01
N LEU A 125 -4.82 -3.36 14.41
CA LEU A 125 -5.68 -4.39 13.86
C LEU A 125 -5.80 -5.53 14.88
N ASN A 126 -7.01 -5.81 15.35
CA ASN A 126 -7.28 -6.88 16.30
C ASN A 126 -8.26 -7.90 15.72
N GLY A 127 -7.87 -9.18 15.71
CA GLY A 127 -8.68 -10.25 15.13
C GLY A 127 -8.85 -10.10 13.61
N ASN A 128 -10.06 -10.32 13.08
CA ASN A 128 -10.32 -10.30 11.66
C ASN A 128 -10.91 -8.96 11.18
N LEU A 129 -10.36 -8.43 10.08
CA LEU A 129 -10.92 -7.34 9.29
C LEU A 129 -11.32 -7.89 7.92
N THR A 130 -12.57 -7.75 7.54
CA THR A 130 -13.04 -8.14 6.21
C THR A 130 -13.17 -6.93 5.30
N LEU A 131 -12.56 -6.99 4.11
CA LEU A 131 -12.71 -5.99 3.05
C LEU A 131 -13.58 -6.59 1.95
N ASP A 132 -14.75 -5.99 1.75
CA ASP A 132 -15.75 -6.42 0.78
C ASP A 132 -15.65 -5.55 -0.48
N GLY A 133 -15.25 -6.12 -1.60
CA GLY A 133 -15.10 -5.42 -2.88
C GLY A 133 -16.42 -5.03 -3.54
N ALA A 134 -17.57 -5.41 -2.98
CA ALA A 134 -18.89 -5.14 -3.53
C ALA A 134 -19.06 -5.65 -4.99
N ASP A 135 -18.47 -6.82 -5.27
CA ASP A 135 -18.42 -7.48 -6.59
C ASP A 135 -17.68 -6.67 -7.69
N ASP A 136 -16.84 -5.70 -7.27
CA ASP A 136 -15.99 -4.91 -8.18
C ASP A 136 -14.51 -5.20 -7.93
N GLU A 137 -13.86 -5.89 -8.86
CA GLU A 137 -12.43 -6.20 -8.81
C GLU A 137 -11.52 -4.97 -8.93
N SER A 138 -12.05 -3.84 -9.37
CA SER A 138 -11.35 -2.55 -9.46
C SER A 138 -11.49 -1.70 -8.20
N SER A 139 -12.26 -2.16 -7.22
CA SER A 139 -12.52 -1.44 -5.96
C SER A 139 -11.23 -1.12 -5.20
N ILE A 140 -11.13 0.10 -4.68
CA ILE A 140 -9.95 0.60 -3.98
C ILE A 140 -10.29 0.91 -2.52
N PHE A 141 -9.41 0.47 -1.63
CA PHE A 141 -9.45 0.77 -0.21
C PHE A 141 -8.21 1.59 0.17
N ILE A 142 -8.41 2.71 0.84
CA ILE A 142 -7.32 3.56 1.33
C ILE A 142 -7.52 3.76 2.84
N PHE A 143 -6.46 3.47 3.60
CA PHE A 143 -6.42 3.69 5.03
C PHE A 143 -5.36 4.76 5.35
N GLN A 144 -5.78 5.86 5.95
CA GLN A 144 -4.89 6.92 6.44
C GLN A 144 -4.78 6.80 7.96
N VAL A 145 -3.64 6.32 8.45
CA VAL A 145 -3.37 6.13 9.87
C VAL A 145 -2.48 7.27 10.37
N ASN A 146 -3.01 8.14 11.21
CA ASN A 146 -2.27 9.28 11.75
C ASN A 146 -1.46 8.87 13.00
N GLY A 147 -0.48 7.99 12.79
CA GLY A 147 0.39 7.46 13.83
C GLY A 147 0.94 6.09 13.47
N ALA A 148 1.48 5.37 14.44
CA ALA A 148 1.93 4.00 14.25
C ALA A 148 0.74 3.04 14.02
N PHE A 149 0.99 1.96 13.29
CA PHE A 149 0.03 0.89 13.08
C PHE A 149 0.63 -0.47 13.43
N ALA A 150 -0.08 -1.26 14.21
CA ALA A 150 0.35 -2.62 14.55
C ALA A 150 -0.82 -3.60 14.46
N THR A 151 -0.54 -4.85 14.09
CA THR A 151 -1.49 -5.93 14.31
C THR A 151 -1.37 -6.44 15.74
N THR A 152 -2.41 -7.10 16.27
CA THR A 152 -2.22 -8.06 17.37
C THR A 152 -1.80 -9.40 16.80
N VAL A 153 -1.30 -10.28 17.65
CA VAL A 153 -0.95 -11.67 17.25
C VAL A 153 -2.17 -12.37 16.67
N ASN A 154 -1.99 -13.17 15.61
CA ASN A 154 -3.03 -13.91 14.89
C ASN A 154 -4.12 -13.03 14.24
N SER A 155 -3.86 -11.75 13.98
CA SER A 155 -4.79 -10.90 13.25
C SER A 155 -4.80 -11.22 11.76
N THR A 156 -5.95 -11.05 11.13
CA THR A 156 -6.12 -11.40 9.71
C THR A 156 -6.92 -10.35 8.96
N ILE A 157 -6.50 -10.05 7.73
CA ILE A 157 -7.31 -9.31 6.76
C ILE A 157 -7.88 -10.32 5.76
N THR A 158 -9.21 -10.38 5.68
CA THR A 158 -9.95 -11.25 4.75
C THR A 158 -10.51 -10.42 3.59
N LEU A 159 -10.37 -10.91 2.36
CA LEU A 159 -10.91 -10.26 1.16
C LEU A 159 -12.06 -11.08 0.61
N ILE A 160 -13.19 -10.41 0.30
CA ILE A 160 -14.37 -11.05 -0.28
C ILE A 160 -14.92 -10.21 -1.45
N ASN A 161 -15.80 -10.80 -2.24
CA ASN A 161 -16.57 -10.13 -3.30
C ASN A 161 -15.72 -9.24 -4.21
N GLY A 162 -14.64 -9.79 -4.77
CA GLY A 162 -13.79 -9.09 -5.74
C GLY A 162 -12.71 -8.17 -5.15
N ALA A 163 -12.64 -7.96 -3.82
CA ALA A 163 -11.56 -7.20 -3.22
C ALA A 163 -10.19 -7.83 -3.52
N LYS A 164 -9.20 -7.03 -3.91
CA LYS A 164 -7.84 -7.49 -4.26
C LYS A 164 -6.79 -6.78 -3.41
N ALA A 165 -5.80 -7.53 -2.92
CA ALA A 165 -4.72 -6.97 -2.10
C ALA A 165 -3.92 -5.88 -2.84
N CYS A 166 -3.77 -5.97 -4.16
CA CYS A 166 -3.09 -4.94 -4.97
C CYS A 166 -3.82 -3.58 -4.99
N ASN A 167 -5.10 -3.55 -4.65
CA ASN A 167 -5.94 -2.35 -4.62
C ASN A 167 -6.18 -1.81 -3.20
N ILE A 168 -5.47 -2.33 -2.21
CA ILE A 168 -5.55 -1.88 -0.82
C ILE A 168 -4.28 -1.11 -0.50
N TYR A 169 -4.44 0.12 0.02
CA TYR A 169 -3.34 1.02 0.33
C TYR A 169 -3.45 1.52 1.77
N TRP A 170 -2.35 1.40 2.50
CA TRP A 170 -2.22 1.86 3.88
C TRP A 170 -1.18 2.98 3.92
N GLN A 171 -1.61 4.20 4.15
CA GLN A 171 -0.71 5.31 4.45
C GLN A 171 -0.57 5.41 5.96
N ILE A 172 0.63 5.15 6.49
CA ILE A 172 0.91 5.05 7.92
C ILE A 172 1.89 6.14 8.30
N ASN A 173 1.45 7.10 9.13
CA ASN A 173 2.28 8.21 9.58
C ASN A 173 3.00 7.86 10.89
N GLY A 174 3.78 6.78 10.86
CA GLY A 174 4.52 6.24 12.01
C GLY A 174 5.08 4.86 11.70
N ALA A 175 5.51 4.12 12.70
CA ALA A 175 6.01 2.76 12.54
C ALA A 175 4.90 1.77 12.19
N PHE A 176 5.28 0.70 11.49
CA PHE A 176 4.41 -0.44 11.19
C PHE A 176 4.97 -1.73 11.81
N ALA A 177 4.13 -2.45 12.56
CA ALA A 177 4.47 -3.75 13.12
C ALA A 177 3.43 -4.81 12.72
N LEU A 178 3.87 -5.85 12.02
CA LEU A 178 3.09 -7.03 11.72
C LEU A 178 3.51 -8.13 12.69
N LEU A 179 2.69 -8.38 13.72
CA LEU A 179 3.02 -9.31 14.79
C LEU A 179 2.81 -10.78 14.40
N ASP A 180 3.28 -11.67 15.25
CA ASP A 180 3.37 -13.10 15.00
C ASP A 180 2.08 -13.73 14.47
N ASN A 181 2.22 -14.61 13.50
CA ASN A 181 1.15 -15.40 12.90
C ASN A 181 0.03 -14.54 12.25
N SER A 182 0.25 -13.27 12.02
CA SER A 182 -0.75 -12.39 11.43
C SER A 182 -0.69 -12.41 9.90
N ILE A 183 -1.83 -12.21 9.25
CA ILE A 183 -1.98 -12.16 7.80
C ILE A 183 -2.43 -10.76 7.41
N PHE A 184 -1.54 -10.02 6.78
CA PHE A 184 -1.80 -8.65 6.34
C PHE A 184 -1.88 -8.58 4.81
N LYS A 185 -2.81 -7.78 4.30
CA LYS A 185 -3.02 -7.63 2.87
C LYS A 185 -3.04 -6.17 2.45
N GLY A 186 -2.33 -5.88 1.37
CA GLY A 186 -2.26 -4.56 0.78
C GLY A 186 -0.87 -3.95 0.76
N ASN A 187 -0.78 -2.76 0.22
CA ASN A 187 0.45 -2.01 0.05
C ASN A 187 0.56 -0.98 1.17
N ALA A 188 1.46 -1.20 2.11
CA ALA A 188 1.72 -0.29 3.21
C ALA A 188 2.84 0.69 2.84
N LEU A 189 2.51 1.99 2.81
CA LEU A 189 3.43 3.11 2.64
C LEU A 189 3.59 3.79 4.00
N ILE A 190 4.79 3.74 4.55
CA ILE A 190 5.05 3.93 5.97
C ILE A 190 6.03 5.09 6.16
N ASN A 191 5.71 6.05 7.02
CA ASN A 191 6.66 7.08 7.45
C ASN A 191 7.24 6.72 8.82
N GLY A 192 8.05 5.65 8.86
CA GLY A 192 8.63 5.13 10.08
C GLY A 192 9.24 3.74 9.89
N ALA A 193 9.66 3.12 10.97
CA ALA A 193 10.25 1.78 10.94
C ALA A 193 9.22 0.71 10.60
N ILE A 194 9.70 -0.38 10.00
CA ILE A 194 8.92 -1.59 9.69
C ILE A 194 9.48 -2.75 10.51
N SER A 195 8.60 -3.48 11.20
CA SER A 195 8.94 -4.75 11.84
C SER A 195 7.93 -5.83 11.47
N LEU A 196 8.42 -6.89 10.83
CA LEU A 196 7.61 -8.05 10.47
C LEU A 196 8.10 -9.24 11.30
N HIS A 197 7.20 -9.80 12.10
CA HIS A 197 7.52 -10.81 13.11
C HIS A 197 7.25 -12.23 12.63
N THR A 198 7.68 -13.19 13.44
CA THR A 198 7.70 -14.61 13.11
C THR A 198 6.37 -15.16 12.61
N ASN A 199 6.43 -15.96 11.55
CA ASN A 199 5.29 -16.59 10.89
C ASN A 199 4.23 -15.62 10.37
N SER A 200 4.52 -14.32 10.32
CA SER A 200 3.61 -13.38 9.69
C SER A 200 3.65 -13.49 8.16
N ASN A 201 2.52 -13.19 7.54
CA ASN A 201 2.36 -13.22 6.10
C ASN A 201 1.89 -11.86 5.59
N LEU A 202 2.64 -11.29 4.64
CA LEU A 202 2.29 -10.05 3.95
C LEU A 202 2.00 -10.36 2.47
N GLU A 203 0.73 -10.30 2.10
CA GLU A 203 0.31 -10.31 0.69
C GLU A 203 0.23 -8.86 0.20
N GLY A 204 1.31 -8.36 -0.36
CA GLY A 204 1.46 -6.96 -0.75
C GLY A 204 2.87 -6.43 -0.51
N ARG A 205 2.98 -5.18 -0.03
CA ARG A 205 4.24 -4.44 0.14
C ARG A 205 4.33 -3.75 1.48
N ALA A 206 5.55 -3.62 1.97
CA ALA A 206 5.87 -2.75 3.11
C ALA A 206 7.03 -1.82 2.71
N LEU A 207 6.72 -0.53 2.49
CA LEU A 207 7.63 0.46 1.92
C LEU A 207 7.76 1.64 2.87
N SER A 208 8.97 1.89 3.39
CA SER A 208 9.25 2.98 4.32
C SER A 208 9.86 4.19 3.62
N THR A 209 9.31 5.37 3.89
CA THR A 209 9.93 6.66 3.50
C THR A 209 11.02 7.08 4.47
N ALA A 210 10.98 6.59 5.74
CA ALA A 210 11.94 7.00 6.78
C ALA A 210 11.95 5.99 7.95
N GLY A 211 12.93 5.11 8.00
CA GLY A 211 13.10 4.19 9.12
C GLY A 211 13.67 2.84 8.71
N ALA A 212 14.23 2.14 9.68
CA ALA A 212 14.81 0.82 9.46
C ALA A 212 13.72 -0.24 9.25
N VAL A 213 14.12 -1.33 8.58
CA VAL A 213 13.31 -2.52 8.37
C VAL A 213 13.91 -3.69 9.12
N SER A 214 13.09 -4.43 9.85
CA SER A 214 13.44 -5.73 10.41
C SER A 214 12.42 -6.78 10.01
N THR A 215 12.91 -7.95 9.60
CA THR A 215 12.07 -9.11 9.29
C THR A 215 12.58 -10.33 10.04
N GLU A 216 11.66 -11.18 10.54
CA GLU A 216 12.00 -12.36 11.28
C GLU A 216 11.13 -13.55 10.83
N SER A 217 11.70 -14.45 10.04
CA SER A 217 11.03 -15.67 9.54
C SER A 217 9.63 -15.41 8.97
N VAL A 218 9.53 -14.48 8.02
CA VAL A 218 8.28 -14.01 7.42
C VAL A 218 8.09 -14.51 6.00
N THR A 219 6.84 -14.53 5.53
CA THR A 219 6.52 -14.73 4.13
C THR A 219 5.96 -13.42 3.56
N VAL A 220 6.58 -12.92 2.49
CA VAL A 220 6.10 -11.73 1.77
C VAL A 220 5.93 -12.03 0.30
N CYS A 221 4.78 -11.68 -0.26
CA CYS A 221 4.49 -11.84 -1.68
C CYS A 221 3.95 -10.54 -2.27
N ALA A 222 4.79 -9.82 -3.01
CA ALA A 222 4.36 -8.66 -3.76
C ALA A 222 3.66 -9.08 -5.05
N HIS A 223 2.49 -8.49 -5.31
CA HIS A 223 1.78 -8.72 -6.57
C HIS A 223 2.54 -8.09 -7.74
N THR A 224 2.55 -8.78 -8.87
CA THR A 224 3.01 -8.18 -10.13
C THR A 224 2.09 -7.02 -10.52
N LYS A 225 2.69 -5.97 -11.11
CA LYS A 225 1.92 -4.83 -11.62
C LYS A 225 0.88 -5.32 -12.64
N PRO A 226 -0.41 -4.99 -12.48
CA PRO A 226 -1.40 -5.31 -13.50
C PRO A 226 -0.95 -4.71 -14.85
N PRO A 227 -1.15 -5.39 -15.97
CA PRO A 227 -0.86 -4.80 -17.27
C PRO A 227 -1.66 -3.50 -17.40
N ILE A 228 -0.97 -2.42 -17.80
CA ILE A 228 -1.63 -1.13 -18.07
C ILE A 228 -2.59 -1.39 -19.23
N VAL A 229 -3.89 -1.39 -18.97
CA VAL A 229 -4.90 -1.37 -20.02
C VAL A 229 -4.88 0.04 -20.59
N THR A 230 -4.09 0.27 -21.65
CA THR A 230 -4.19 1.48 -22.43
C THR A 230 -5.53 1.43 -23.14
N CYS A 231 -6.44 2.34 -22.82
CA CYS A 231 -7.63 2.54 -23.64
C CYS A 231 -7.17 2.77 -25.09
N PRO A 232 -7.70 2.03 -26.08
CA PRO A 232 -7.44 2.36 -27.48
C PRO A 232 -7.95 3.77 -27.71
N THR A 233 -7.06 4.68 -28.10
CA THR A 233 -7.44 5.98 -28.65
C THR A 233 -8.22 5.68 -29.92
N SER A 234 -9.56 5.72 -29.84
CA SER A 234 -10.40 5.74 -31.03
C SER A 234 -10.09 6.99 -31.83
N LEU A 235 -9.63 6.79 -33.06
CA LEU A 235 -9.52 7.80 -34.10
C LEU A 235 -10.89 8.42 -34.42
#